data_321dc355a0ac39c3dbdcb40392801d7c
#
_entry.id   321dc355a0ac39c3dbdcb40392801d7c
#
_cell.length_a   1.000
_cell.length_b   1.000
_cell.length_c   1.000
_cell.angle_alpha   90.00
_cell.angle_beta   90.00
_cell.angle_gamma   90.00
#
_symmetry.space_group_name_H-M   'P 1'
#
loop_
_entity.id
_entity.type
_entity.pdbx_description
1 polymer ?
#
loop_
_entity_poly.entity_id
_entity_poly.type
_entity_poly.pdbx_seq_one_letter_code
_entity_poly.pdbx_strand_id
1 'polypeptide(L)'
;MTNQKDIFSYLVPGKCAHLAGIGGVSMSPLAEVLHGMGLKVQGSDMNDGPSVEHLRSLGIPVAIGHAADNLGECDFVIRTAAIHDDNPEISGAVTRGIPVFERAQAWGAIMKGYKNALCISGTHGKTTTTSMATHIFMAAQKDPTVMIGGTLQLLHSGYRVGKGDTIIAESCEYCNSFLSFFPTVAVILNVEADHLDFFKDLADVEHSFRRFAELVPIGGHVVANMDDQGARDALRGISQPIFWFSYDDPAAQCRAENVVWTDGLPSFDIYIRGSYYAHVSLRVGGKHNVMNALAAASAAYLLGVSGEAVGLGLATFTGAGRRFEYKGSFHGADVYDDYAHHPGELHALLEMAKTLPYKRIICAFQPHTYTRTKALFNDFVKELRVPDVVVLAEIYAAREQNDIGISSMDLSREIPGSVYCPTLDKVTAALARIACPGDLILTVGAGDIFKAGEKLLK
;
A
#
# COMPACT_ATOMS: atom_id res chain seq x y z
N MET A 1 -30.57 -15.45 -12.01
CA MET A 1 -29.40 -15.96 -11.25
C MET A 1 -28.39 -16.41 -12.31
N THR A 2 -27.49 -15.54 -12.71
CA THR A 2 -26.39 -15.87 -13.63
C THR A 2 -25.45 -16.81 -12.89
N ASN A 3 -25.24 -18.01 -13.44
CA ASN A 3 -24.18 -18.94 -13.03
C ASN A 3 -22.84 -18.16 -13.03
N GLN A 4 -22.43 -17.64 -11.88
CA GLN A 4 -21.14 -17.00 -11.73
C GLN A 4 -20.09 -18.11 -11.91
N LYS A 5 -19.55 -18.23 -13.13
CA LYS A 5 -18.51 -19.20 -13.43
C LYS A 5 -17.35 -18.94 -12.48
N ASP A 6 -16.91 -19.96 -11.76
CA ASP A 6 -15.83 -19.85 -10.81
C ASP A 6 -14.50 -19.69 -11.53
N ILE A 7 -13.75 -18.63 -11.24
CA ILE A 7 -12.44 -18.33 -11.84
C ILE A 7 -11.46 -19.52 -11.75
N PHE A 8 -11.58 -20.35 -10.73
CA PHE A 8 -10.72 -21.53 -10.55
C PHE A 8 -10.74 -22.49 -11.75
N SER A 9 -11.88 -22.60 -12.46
CA SER A 9 -12.00 -23.44 -13.64
C SER A 9 -11.24 -22.90 -14.86
N TYR A 10 -10.82 -21.64 -14.80
CA TYR A 10 -10.09 -20.96 -15.89
C TYR A 10 -8.57 -20.87 -15.62
N LEU A 11 -8.14 -20.95 -14.36
CA LEU A 11 -6.72 -20.85 -14.01
C LEU A 11 -6.00 -22.20 -14.19
N VAL A 12 -6.07 -22.74 -15.40
CA VAL A 12 -5.44 -24.02 -15.77
C VAL A 12 -4.55 -23.85 -17.01
N PRO A 13 -3.44 -24.63 -17.13
CA PRO A 13 -2.54 -24.54 -18.27
C PRO A 13 -3.26 -24.65 -19.62
N GLY A 14 -2.83 -23.82 -20.59
CA GLY A 14 -3.38 -23.79 -21.93
C GLY A 14 -4.60 -22.88 -22.16
N LYS A 15 -5.29 -22.45 -21.10
CA LYS A 15 -6.34 -21.42 -21.18
C LYS A 15 -5.75 -20.06 -21.53
N CYS A 16 -6.53 -19.25 -22.24
CA CYS A 16 -6.14 -17.91 -22.68
C CYS A 16 -6.82 -16.84 -21.81
N ALA A 17 -6.01 -16.05 -21.09
CA ALA A 17 -6.43 -14.91 -20.29
C ALA A 17 -6.17 -13.61 -21.07
N HIS A 18 -7.17 -12.72 -21.14
CA HIS A 18 -6.98 -11.35 -21.58
C HIS A 18 -7.04 -10.41 -20.38
N LEU A 19 -5.99 -9.60 -20.17
CA LEU A 19 -5.90 -8.66 -19.05
C LEU A 19 -6.10 -7.23 -19.55
N ALA A 20 -7.22 -6.62 -19.22
CA ALA A 20 -7.50 -5.22 -19.51
C ALA A 20 -6.82 -4.32 -18.49
N GLY A 21 -5.97 -3.39 -18.95
CA GLY A 21 -5.07 -2.57 -18.09
C GLY A 21 -3.85 -3.35 -17.61
N ILE A 22 -3.27 -4.18 -18.48
CA ILE A 22 -2.21 -5.16 -18.15
C ILE A 22 -0.91 -4.51 -17.62
N GLY A 23 -0.60 -3.26 -18.01
CA GLY A 23 0.57 -2.51 -17.55
C GLY A 23 0.47 -1.95 -16.14
N GLY A 24 -0.70 -2.06 -15.49
CA GLY A 24 -0.92 -1.58 -14.13
C GLY A 24 -0.04 -2.29 -13.09
N VAL A 25 0.31 -1.58 -11.99
CA VAL A 25 1.26 -2.02 -10.93
C VAL A 25 0.99 -3.43 -10.39
N SER A 26 -0.26 -3.86 -10.30
CA SER A 26 -0.62 -5.21 -9.83
C SER A 26 -1.25 -6.10 -10.90
N MET A 27 -1.46 -5.58 -12.11
CA MET A 27 -1.90 -6.37 -13.27
C MET A 27 -0.72 -7.00 -14.00
N SER A 28 0.39 -6.26 -14.16
CA SER A 28 1.61 -6.77 -14.77
C SER A 28 2.19 -7.98 -14.02
N PRO A 29 2.32 -7.95 -12.67
CA PRO A 29 2.65 -9.16 -11.89
C PRO A 29 1.69 -10.32 -12.08
N LEU A 30 0.39 -10.03 -12.14
CA LEU A 30 -0.62 -11.06 -12.36
C LEU A 30 -0.43 -11.75 -13.72
N ALA A 31 -0.16 -10.97 -14.76
CA ALA A 31 0.12 -11.50 -16.09
C ALA A 31 1.32 -12.46 -16.10
N GLU A 32 2.40 -12.08 -15.40
CA GLU A 32 3.61 -12.89 -15.28
C GLU A 32 3.35 -14.19 -14.51
N VAL A 33 2.63 -14.12 -13.37
CA VAL A 33 2.26 -15.31 -12.59
C VAL A 33 1.41 -16.26 -13.42
N LEU A 34 0.37 -15.76 -14.09
CA LEU A 34 -0.49 -16.57 -14.93
C LEU A 34 0.27 -17.21 -16.11
N HIS A 35 1.18 -16.46 -16.71
CA HIS A 35 2.08 -16.98 -17.74
C HIS A 35 2.98 -18.10 -17.21
N GLY A 36 3.58 -17.89 -16.02
CA GLY A 36 4.38 -18.90 -15.31
C GLY A 36 3.60 -20.15 -14.92
N MET A 37 2.28 -20.03 -14.70
CA MET A 37 1.36 -21.16 -14.48
C MET A 37 1.02 -21.93 -15.77
N GLY A 38 1.51 -21.50 -16.93
CA GLY A 38 1.28 -22.14 -18.23
C GLY A 38 0.02 -21.68 -18.96
N LEU A 39 -0.60 -20.56 -18.55
CA LEU A 39 -1.67 -19.95 -19.32
C LEU A 39 -1.10 -19.19 -20.53
N LYS A 40 -1.89 -19.10 -21.59
CA LYS A 40 -1.65 -18.10 -22.64
C LYS A 40 -2.16 -16.76 -22.10
N VAL A 41 -1.28 -15.77 -22.04
CA VAL A 41 -1.63 -14.45 -21.51
C VAL A 41 -1.48 -13.41 -22.61
N GLN A 42 -2.45 -12.54 -22.74
CA GLN A 42 -2.45 -11.34 -23.58
C GLN A 42 -3.14 -10.20 -22.86
N GLY A 43 -3.03 -8.98 -23.35
CA GLY A 43 -3.78 -7.87 -22.75
C GLY A 43 -3.64 -6.56 -23.49
N SER A 44 -4.18 -5.51 -22.88
CA SER A 44 -4.16 -4.15 -23.40
C SER A 44 -3.84 -3.15 -22.29
N ASP A 45 -3.25 -2.03 -22.66
CA ASP A 45 -3.09 -0.86 -21.78
C ASP A 45 -3.22 0.44 -22.59
N MET A 46 -3.61 1.52 -21.93
CA MET A 46 -3.68 2.85 -22.59
C MET A 46 -2.30 3.44 -22.83
N ASN A 47 -1.30 3.06 -22.04
CA ASN A 47 0.03 3.63 -22.08
C ASN A 47 1.07 2.56 -22.44
N ASP A 48 2.02 2.95 -23.29
CA ASP A 48 3.22 2.17 -23.54
C ASP A 48 4.29 2.61 -22.52
N GLY A 49 4.73 1.69 -21.67
CA GLY A 49 5.65 2.00 -20.58
C GLY A 49 6.46 0.78 -20.13
N PRO A 50 7.39 0.97 -19.16
CA PRO A 50 8.33 -0.08 -18.74
C PRO A 50 7.69 -1.43 -18.39
N SER A 51 6.52 -1.43 -17.73
CA SER A 51 5.79 -2.66 -17.41
C SER A 51 5.31 -3.39 -18.67
N VAL A 52 4.83 -2.65 -19.67
CA VAL A 52 4.37 -3.22 -20.97
C VAL A 52 5.57 -3.76 -21.74
N GLU A 53 6.68 -3.02 -21.79
CA GLU A 53 7.93 -3.48 -22.43
C GLU A 53 8.45 -4.76 -21.77
N HIS A 54 8.43 -4.82 -20.43
CA HIS A 54 8.81 -6.01 -19.68
C HIS A 54 7.94 -7.21 -20.05
N LEU A 55 6.61 -7.08 -20.06
CA LEU A 55 5.70 -8.15 -20.43
C LEU A 55 5.92 -8.65 -21.87
N ARG A 56 6.16 -7.73 -22.81
CA ARG A 56 6.51 -8.09 -24.21
C ARG A 56 7.83 -8.85 -24.27
N SER A 57 8.82 -8.52 -23.43
CA SER A 57 10.08 -9.25 -23.37
C SER A 57 9.92 -10.69 -22.87
N LEU A 58 8.87 -10.97 -22.10
CA LEU A 58 8.46 -12.32 -21.68
C LEU A 58 7.62 -13.06 -22.72
N GLY A 59 7.36 -12.46 -23.90
CA GLY A 59 6.55 -13.04 -24.95
C GLY A 59 5.04 -12.87 -24.76
N ILE A 60 4.60 -12.00 -23.84
CA ILE A 60 3.18 -11.68 -23.60
C ILE A 60 2.74 -10.56 -24.55
N PRO A 61 1.80 -10.80 -25.48
CA PRO A 61 1.30 -9.78 -26.39
C PRO A 61 0.52 -8.69 -25.65
N VAL A 62 0.87 -7.42 -25.90
CA VAL A 62 0.17 -6.27 -25.31
C VAL A 62 -0.20 -5.27 -26.39
N ALA A 63 -1.51 -5.02 -26.55
CA ALA A 63 -2.05 -3.96 -27.40
C ALA A 63 -2.05 -2.61 -26.69
N ILE A 64 -1.84 -1.52 -27.42
CA ILE A 64 -2.00 -0.16 -26.89
C ILE A 64 -3.36 0.39 -27.31
N GLY A 65 -4.10 0.89 -26.33
CA GLY A 65 -5.51 1.27 -26.47
C GLY A 65 -6.46 0.10 -26.24
N HIS A 66 -7.69 0.42 -25.84
CA HIS A 66 -8.74 -0.56 -25.59
C HIS A 66 -9.65 -0.70 -26.82
N ALA A 67 -9.79 -1.91 -27.35
CA ALA A 67 -10.68 -2.23 -28.45
C ALA A 67 -11.23 -3.66 -28.30
N ALA A 68 -12.48 -3.90 -28.72
CA ALA A 68 -13.10 -5.22 -28.63
C ALA A 68 -12.34 -6.31 -29.41
N ASP A 69 -11.61 -5.91 -30.45
CA ASP A 69 -10.79 -6.83 -31.27
C ASP A 69 -9.55 -7.34 -30.53
N ASN A 70 -9.08 -6.61 -29.48
CA ASN A 70 -7.96 -7.06 -28.65
C ASN A 70 -8.26 -8.38 -27.90
N LEU A 71 -9.52 -8.71 -27.69
CA LEU A 71 -9.94 -9.94 -27.01
C LEU A 71 -9.50 -11.21 -27.76
N GLY A 72 -9.39 -11.17 -29.09
CA GLY A 72 -9.06 -12.38 -29.88
C GLY A 72 -9.92 -13.58 -29.50
N GLU A 73 -9.28 -14.72 -29.27
CA GLU A 73 -9.92 -15.98 -28.84
C GLU A 73 -9.61 -16.26 -27.35
N CYS A 74 -9.79 -15.29 -26.46
CA CYS A 74 -9.55 -15.51 -25.03
C CYS A 74 -10.70 -16.32 -24.38
N ASP A 75 -10.34 -17.13 -23.39
CA ASP A 75 -11.30 -17.92 -22.60
C ASP A 75 -11.97 -17.07 -21.51
N PHE A 76 -11.28 -16.06 -20.98
CA PHE A 76 -11.76 -15.15 -19.94
C PHE A 76 -10.99 -13.83 -19.94
N VAL A 77 -11.60 -12.83 -19.32
CA VAL A 77 -11.02 -11.49 -19.12
C VAL A 77 -10.78 -11.23 -17.65
N ILE A 78 -9.66 -10.59 -17.33
CA ILE A 78 -9.40 -10.02 -16.00
C ILE A 78 -9.28 -8.51 -16.16
N ARG A 79 -9.99 -7.75 -15.31
CA ARG A 79 -9.91 -6.29 -15.30
C ARG A 79 -9.43 -5.73 -13.95
N THR A 80 -8.88 -4.53 -13.98
CA THR A 80 -8.70 -3.71 -12.78
C THR A 80 -9.95 -2.91 -12.49
N ALA A 81 -10.16 -2.53 -11.22
CA ALA A 81 -11.29 -1.70 -10.80
C ALA A 81 -11.36 -0.32 -11.49
N ALA A 82 -10.26 0.13 -12.11
CA ALA A 82 -10.21 1.36 -12.89
C ALA A 82 -10.87 1.22 -14.29
N ILE A 83 -11.17 0.00 -14.73
CA ILE A 83 -11.81 -0.28 -16.02
C ILE A 83 -13.27 -0.63 -15.79
N HIS A 84 -14.17 0.23 -16.26
CA HIS A 84 -15.61 0.11 -16.06
C HIS A 84 -16.30 -0.73 -17.16
N ASP A 85 -17.61 -0.96 -17.00
CA ASP A 85 -18.39 -1.82 -17.88
C ASP A 85 -18.57 -1.25 -19.29
N ASP A 86 -18.41 0.06 -19.48
CA ASP A 86 -18.47 0.77 -20.76
C ASP A 86 -17.19 0.63 -21.61
N ASN A 87 -16.12 0.08 -21.03
CA ASN A 87 -14.89 -0.20 -21.77
C ASN A 87 -15.18 -1.17 -22.94
N PRO A 88 -14.67 -0.91 -24.17
CA PRO A 88 -14.99 -1.73 -25.36
C PRO A 88 -14.58 -3.20 -25.22
N GLU A 89 -13.54 -3.52 -24.45
CA GLU A 89 -13.13 -4.91 -24.20
C GLU A 89 -14.08 -5.60 -23.23
N ILE A 90 -14.54 -4.91 -22.19
CA ILE A 90 -15.48 -5.47 -21.21
C ILE A 90 -16.85 -5.68 -21.86
N SER A 91 -17.39 -4.66 -22.53
CA SER A 91 -18.66 -4.77 -23.25
C SER A 91 -18.62 -5.81 -24.39
N GLY A 92 -17.48 -5.90 -25.09
CA GLY A 92 -17.21 -6.93 -26.10
C GLY A 92 -17.17 -8.33 -25.51
N ALA A 93 -16.51 -8.53 -24.36
CA ALA A 93 -16.48 -9.81 -23.66
C ALA A 93 -17.88 -10.25 -23.21
N VAL A 94 -18.66 -9.35 -22.61
CA VAL A 94 -20.05 -9.61 -22.21
C VAL A 94 -20.90 -10.02 -23.42
N THR A 95 -20.80 -9.29 -24.53
CA THR A 95 -21.55 -9.59 -25.78
C THR A 95 -21.20 -10.99 -26.35
N ARG A 96 -19.93 -11.40 -26.22
CA ARG A 96 -19.42 -12.71 -26.68
C ARG A 96 -19.63 -13.84 -25.68
N GLY A 97 -20.19 -13.55 -24.47
CA GLY A 97 -20.37 -14.52 -23.38
C GLY A 97 -19.07 -14.98 -22.74
N ILE A 98 -18.00 -14.20 -22.89
CA ILE A 98 -16.70 -14.43 -22.25
C ILE A 98 -16.79 -13.93 -20.81
N PRO A 99 -16.46 -14.74 -19.78
CA PRO A 99 -16.52 -14.31 -18.39
C PRO A 99 -15.48 -13.24 -18.10
N VAL A 100 -15.89 -12.25 -17.29
CA VAL A 100 -15.05 -11.16 -16.81
C VAL A 100 -14.88 -11.31 -15.30
N PHE A 101 -13.65 -11.26 -14.84
CA PHE A 101 -13.27 -11.34 -13.42
C PHE A 101 -12.51 -10.10 -12.98
N GLU A 102 -12.64 -9.77 -11.71
CA GLU A 102 -11.83 -8.74 -11.08
C GLU A 102 -10.42 -9.28 -10.79
N ARG A 103 -9.42 -8.42 -10.87
CA ARG A 103 -8.03 -8.72 -10.50
C ARG A 103 -7.93 -9.38 -9.11
N ALA A 104 -8.69 -8.89 -8.13
CA ALA A 104 -8.66 -9.44 -6.77
C ALA A 104 -9.15 -10.90 -6.72
N GLN A 105 -10.12 -11.27 -7.56
CA GLN A 105 -10.59 -12.67 -7.66
C GLN A 105 -9.48 -13.59 -8.23
N ALA A 106 -8.74 -13.10 -9.22
CA ALA A 106 -7.62 -13.87 -9.79
C ALA A 106 -6.50 -14.09 -8.78
N TRP A 107 -6.10 -13.04 -8.07
CA TRP A 107 -5.11 -13.15 -7.00
C TRP A 107 -5.57 -14.05 -5.86
N GLY A 108 -6.84 -13.94 -5.44
CA GLY A 108 -7.41 -14.83 -4.43
C GLY A 108 -7.35 -16.29 -4.86
N ALA A 109 -7.69 -16.59 -6.12
CA ALA A 109 -7.62 -17.94 -6.65
C ALA A 109 -6.17 -18.48 -6.67
N ILE A 110 -5.20 -17.64 -7.07
CA ILE A 110 -3.77 -17.99 -7.04
C ILE A 110 -3.31 -18.29 -5.60
N MET A 111 -3.76 -17.50 -4.61
CA MET A 111 -3.40 -17.68 -3.19
C MET A 111 -3.74 -19.07 -2.66
N LYS A 112 -4.81 -19.71 -3.14
CA LYS A 112 -5.17 -21.08 -2.73
C LYS A 112 -4.12 -22.15 -3.08
N GLY A 113 -3.23 -21.84 -4.02
CA GLY A 113 -2.10 -22.70 -4.36
C GLY A 113 -0.94 -22.65 -3.36
N TYR A 114 -0.95 -21.69 -2.44
CA TYR A 114 0.09 -21.52 -1.43
C TYR A 114 -0.33 -22.12 -0.09
N LYS A 115 0.62 -22.76 0.60
CA LYS A 115 0.40 -23.27 1.97
C LYS A 115 0.16 -22.12 2.95
N ASN A 116 0.91 -21.04 2.77
CA ASN A 116 0.87 -19.86 3.61
C ASN A 116 0.50 -18.63 2.77
N ALA A 117 -0.66 -18.04 3.05
CA ALA A 117 -1.09 -16.79 2.46
C ALA A 117 -1.13 -15.71 3.56
N LEU A 118 -0.08 -14.88 3.60
CA LEU A 118 0.04 -13.74 4.50
C LEU A 118 -0.55 -12.52 3.81
N CYS A 119 -1.72 -12.09 4.28
CA CYS A 119 -2.45 -10.94 3.76
C CYS A 119 -2.38 -9.77 4.75
N ILE A 120 -1.77 -8.65 4.35
CA ILE A 120 -1.52 -7.50 5.20
C ILE A 120 -2.47 -6.36 4.84
N SER A 121 -3.35 -6.02 5.76
CA SER A 121 -4.38 -4.99 5.62
C SER A 121 -4.31 -3.94 6.74
N GLY A 122 -5.07 -2.88 6.58
CA GLY A 122 -5.18 -1.74 7.49
C GLY A 122 -5.41 -0.47 6.70
N THR A 123 -5.96 0.54 7.29
CA THR A 123 -6.10 1.84 6.63
C THR A 123 -4.72 2.38 6.25
N HIS A 124 -3.74 2.28 7.16
CA HIS A 124 -2.36 2.76 6.99
C HIS A 124 -1.32 1.68 7.25
N GLY A 125 -0.10 1.86 6.73
CA GLY A 125 1.05 1.00 7.00
C GLY A 125 1.16 -0.28 6.15
N LYS A 126 0.18 -0.61 5.33
CA LYS A 126 0.13 -1.83 4.49
C LYS A 126 1.42 -2.08 3.72
N THR A 127 1.82 -1.12 2.88
CA THR A 127 3.00 -1.21 2.02
C THR A 127 4.28 -1.40 2.81
N THR A 128 4.45 -0.64 3.90
CA THR A 128 5.62 -0.73 4.77
C THR A 128 5.70 -2.09 5.45
N THR A 129 4.59 -2.58 6.03
CA THR A 129 4.56 -3.87 6.72
C THR A 129 4.75 -5.03 5.75
N THR A 130 4.16 -4.96 4.55
CA THR A 130 4.37 -5.97 3.49
C THR A 130 5.83 -6.01 3.06
N SER A 131 6.47 -4.84 2.95
CA SER A 131 7.90 -4.73 2.63
C SER A 131 8.77 -5.30 3.75
N MET A 132 8.49 -4.98 5.02
CA MET A 132 9.20 -5.54 6.18
C MET A 132 9.05 -7.07 6.24
N ALA A 133 7.84 -7.59 6.06
CA ALA A 133 7.60 -9.04 5.98
C ALA A 133 8.40 -9.67 4.83
N THR A 134 8.45 -9.02 3.67
CA THR A 134 9.27 -9.48 2.54
C THR A 134 10.74 -9.60 2.91
N HIS A 135 11.33 -8.58 3.54
CA HIS A 135 12.72 -8.61 4.02
C HIS A 135 12.96 -9.77 4.99
N ILE A 136 12.04 -10.00 5.94
CA ILE A 136 12.11 -11.10 6.91
C ILE A 136 12.09 -12.46 6.20
N PHE A 137 11.15 -12.69 5.29
CA PHE A 137 11.01 -13.97 4.60
C PHE A 137 12.15 -14.23 3.61
N MET A 138 12.70 -13.19 2.99
CA MET A 138 13.92 -13.30 2.18
C MET A 138 15.14 -13.62 3.03
N ALA A 139 15.32 -12.98 4.19
CA ALA A 139 16.39 -13.32 5.14
C ALA A 139 16.27 -14.76 5.68
N ALA A 140 15.04 -15.24 5.87
CA ALA A 140 14.72 -16.62 6.24
C ALA A 140 14.87 -17.63 5.09
N GLN A 141 15.28 -17.20 3.90
CA GLN A 141 15.44 -18.03 2.69
C GLN A 141 14.16 -18.79 2.29
N LYS A 142 12.98 -18.21 2.54
CA LYS A 142 11.68 -18.83 2.24
C LYS A 142 11.22 -18.63 0.80
N ASP A 143 11.94 -17.84 0.01
CA ASP A 143 11.64 -17.58 -1.41
C ASP A 143 10.16 -17.24 -1.70
N PRO A 144 9.58 -16.21 -1.04
CA PRO A 144 8.16 -15.93 -1.14
C PRO A 144 7.76 -15.35 -2.49
N THR A 145 6.51 -15.59 -2.90
CA THR A 145 5.82 -14.74 -3.87
C THR A 145 5.30 -13.51 -3.14
N VAL A 146 5.46 -12.33 -3.73
CA VAL A 146 5.20 -11.05 -3.04
C VAL A 146 4.39 -10.12 -3.93
N MET A 147 3.39 -9.44 -3.35
CA MET A 147 2.63 -8.35 -3.93
C MET A 147 2.63 -7.14 -3.00
N ILE A 148 3.20 -6.02 -3.44
CA ILE A 148 3.29 -4.76 -2.69
C ILE A 148 2.65 -3.66 -3.52
N GLY A 149 1.92 -2.76 -2.89
CA GLY A 149 1.29 -1.59 -3.55
C GLY A 149 2.27 -0.48 -3.97
N GLY A 150 3.55 -0.66 -3.77
CA GLY A 150 4.63 0.27 -4.10
C GLY A 150 5.89 -0.46 -4.54
N THR A 151 6.95 0.29 -4.86
CA THR A 151 8.25 -0.30 -5.23
C THR A 151 9.07 -0.59 -3.98
N LEU A 152 9.65 -1.78 -3.90
CA LEU A 152 10.61 -2.18 -2.89
C LEU A 152 12.00 -2.28 -3.51
N GLN A 153 12.98 -1.55 -2.95
CA GLN A 153 14.35 -1.51 -3.49
C GLN A 153 14.99 -2.91 -3.55
N LEU A 154 14.75 -3.74 -2.55
CA LEU A 154 15.24 -5.13 -2.51
C LEU A 154 14.81 -5.96 -3.73
N LEU A 155 13.64 -5.67 -4.30
CA LEU A 155 13.07 -6.40 -5.44
C LEU A 155 13.23 -5.64 -6.76
N HIS A 156 13.62 -4.36 -6.72
CA HIS A 156 13.56 -3.41 -7.84
C HIS A 156 12.18 -3.33 -8.51
N SER A 157 11.14 -3.74 -7.79
CA SER A 157 9.75 -3.78 -8.27
C SER A 157 8.76 -3.78 -7.10
N GLY A 158 7.45 -3.75 -7.39
CA GLY A 158 6.36 -3.95 -6.42
C GLY A 158 5.97 -5.41 -6.25
N TYR A 159 6.68 -6.36 -6.87
CA TYR A 159 6.31 -7.76 -6.80
C TYR A 159 7.51 -8.69 -7.00
N ARG A 160 7.31 -9.96 -6.65
CA ARG A 160 8.23 -11.05 -6.90
C ARG A 160 7.46 -12.37 -7.06
N VAL A 161 7.83 -13.16 -8.03
CA VAL A 161 7.35 -14.54 -8.17
C VAL A 161 8.43 -15.46 -7.56
N GLY A 162 8.12 -16.02 -6.38
CA GLY A 162 8.98 -16.97 -5.68
C GLY A 162 8.60 -18.42 -5.96
N LYS A 163 9.46 -19.35 -5.54
CA LYS A 163 9.25 -20.80 -5.64
C LYS A 163 8.87 -21.42 -4.28
N GLY A 164 8.81 -20.61 -3.21
CA GLY A 164 8.43 -21.04 -1.87
C GLY A 164 6.92 -21.29 -1.73
N ASP A 165 6.54 -21.80 -0.58
CA ASP A 165 5.16 -22.13 -0.23
C ASP A 165 4.37 -20.97 0.38
N THR A 166 4.94 -19.77 0.35
CA THR A 166 4.38 -18.57 0.98
C THR A 166 4.12 -17.46 -0.03
N ILE A 167 2.92 -16.88 0.01
CA ILE A 167 2.59 -15.63 -0.66
C ILE A 167 2.38 -14.54 0.38
N ILE A 168 2.97 -13.36 0.16
CA ILE A 168 2.83 -12.15 0.98
C ILE A 168 2.13 -11.10 0.13
N ALA A 169 0.94 -10.68 0.53
CA ALA A 169 0.10 -9.81 -0.27
C ALA A 169 -0.37 -8.58 0.52
N GLU A 170 -0.11 -7.40 -0.02
CA GLU A 170 -0.78 -6.19 0.41
C GLU A 170 -2.26 -6.29 0.05
N SER A 171 -3.13 -6.10 1.04
CA SER A 171 -4.56 -6.39 0.97
C SER A 171 -5.37 -5.12 1.21
N CYS A 172 -5.80 -4.48 0.10
CA CYS A 172 -6.53 -3.21 0.15
C CYS A 172 -8.02 -3.45 0.42
N GLU A 173 -8.56 -2.68 1.36
CA GLU A 173 -9.98 -2.66 1.75
C GLU A 173 -10.88 -1.99 0.72
N TYR A 174 -10.34 -1.10 -0.10
CA TYR A 174 -11.09 -0.33 -1.08
C TYR A 174 -11.89 -1.24 -2.02
N CYS A 175 -13.16 -0.90 -2.24
CA CYS A 175 -14.13 -1.72 -2.99
C CYS A 175 -14.24 -3.17 -2.48
N ASN A 176 -13.95 -3.42 -1.20
CA ASN A 176 -13.92 -4.76 -0.60
C ASN A 176 -13.01 -5.75 -1.35
N SER A 177 -11.98 -5.27 -2.03
CA SER A 177 -11.11 -6.10 -2.89
C SER A 177 -10.45 -7.25 -2.12
N PHE A 178 -10.03 -7.01 -0.86
CA PHE A 178 -9.40 -8.03 0.00
C PHE A 178 -10.34 -9.17 0.39
N LEU A 179 -11.67 -9.00 0.26
CA LEU A 179 -12.64 -10.07 0.53
C LEU A 179 -12.64 -11.18 -0.53
N SER A 180 -11.93 -10.95 -1.65
CA SER A 180 -11.67 -11.98 -2.65
C SER A 180 -10.47 -12.86 -2.31
N PHE A 181 -9.71 -12.53 -1.25
CA PHE A 181 -8.50 -13.24 -0.85
C PHE A 181 -8.79 -14.43 0.07
N PHE A 182 -7.80 -15.30 0.23
CA PHE A 182 -7.90 -16.51 1.08
C PHE A 182 -6.71 -16.54 2.06
N PRO A 183 -6.69 -15.63 3.07
CA PRO A 183 -5.59 -15.55 4.02
C PRO A 183 -5.51 -16.78 4.91
N THR A 184 -4.31 -17.33 5.14
CA THR A 184 -4.03 -18.21 6.26
C THR A 184 -3.57 -17.42 7.49
N VAL A 185 -2.95 -16.26 7.25
CA VAL A 185 -2.67 -15.23 8.25
C VAL A 185 -3.16 -13.88 7.71
N ALA A 186 -4.14 -13.29 8.38
CA ALA A 186 -4.64 -11.95 8.10
C ALA A 186 -4.05 -10.96 9.11
N VAL A 187 -3.38 -9.92 8.63
CA VAL A 187 -2.86 -8.83 9.47
C VAL A 187 -3.77 -7.63 9.36
N ILE A 188 -4.16 -7.04 10.49
CA ILE A 188 -4.96 -5.80 10.58
C ILE A 188 -4.18 -4.80 11.41
N LEU A 189 -3.63 -3.77 10.74
CA LEU A 189 -2.75 -2.79 11.35
C LEU A 189 -3.50 -1.71 12.12
N ASN A 190 -4.55 -1.18 11.51
CA ASN A 190 -5.44 -0.14 12.04
C ASN A 190 -6.71 -0.08 11.21
N VAL A 191 -7.79 0.48 11.77
CA VAL A 191 -9.07 0.67 11.09
C VAL A 191 -9.58 2.08 11.37
N GLU A 192 -9.56 2.92 10.35
CA GLU A 192 -9.99 4.32 10.39
C GLU A 192 -10.97 4.63 9.27
N ALA A 193 -11.66 5.76 9.37
CA ALA A 193 -12.59 6.22 8.35
C ALA A 193 -11.80 6.72 7.11
N ASP A 194 -11.68 5.88 6.11
CA ASP A 194 -11.13 6.23 4.79
C ASP A 194 -12.03 5.65 3.68
N HIS A 195 -11.78 6.07 2.42
CA HIS A 195 -12.56 5.63 1.26
C HIS A 195 -14.09 5.84 1.42
N LEU A 196 -14.49 7.00 1.99
CA LEU A 196 -15.89 7.36 2.20
C LEU A 196 -16.66 7.65 0.88
N ASP A 197 -15.99 7.56 -0.26
CA ASP A 197 -16.59 7.46 -1.59
C ASP A 197 -17.18 6.06 -1.84
N PHE A 198 -16.73 5.04 -1.10
CA PHE A 198 -17.20 3.67 -1.19
C PHE A 198 -17.89 3.21 0.10
N PHE A 199 -17.27 3.43 1.27
CA PHE A 199 -17.83 3.10 2.57
C PHE A 199 -18.75 4.21 3.07
N LYS A 200 -19.85 3.83 3.72
CA LYS A 200 -20.83 4.77 4.26
C LYS A 200 -20.28 5.56 5.45
N ASP A 201 -19.58 4.88 6.36
CA ASP A 201 -19.08 5.42 7.62
C ASP A 201 -18.01 4.47 8.21
N LEU A 202 -17.43 4.82 9.37
CA LEU A 202 -16.45 4.00 10.07
C LEU A 202 -16.99 2.60 10.41
N ALA A 203 -18.26 2.50 10.81
CA ALA A 203 -18.87 1.21 11.16
C ALA A 203 -18.94 0.26 9.95
N ASP A 204 -19.13 0.79 8.74
CA ASP A 204 -19.10 0.02 7.49
C ASP A 204 -17.66 -0.44 7.15
N VAL A 205 -16.65 0.42 7.40
CA VAL A 205 -15.23 0.05 7.30
C VAL A 205 -14.91 -1.09 8.28
N GLU A 206 -15.25 -0.93 9.57
CA GLU A 206 -15.05 -1.97 10.61
C GLU A 206 -15.72 -3.29 10.24
N HIS A 207 -16.95 -3.24 9.71
CA HIS A 207 -17.66 -4.41 9.23
C HIS A 207 -16.91 -5.11 8.08
N SER A 208 -16.32 -4.34 7.17
CA SER A 208 -15.52 -4.91 6.07
C SER A 208 -14.26 -5.61 6.59
N PHE A 209 -13.51 -5.00 7.52
CA PHE A 209 -12.36 -5.62 8.16
C PHE A 209 -12.73 -6.87 8.96
N ARG A 210 -13.88 -6.85 9.65
CA ARG A 210 -14.41 -8.05 10.31
C ARG A 210 -14.61 -9.20 9.33
N ARG A 211 -15.28 -8.94 8.20
CA ARG A 211 -15.47 -9.96 7.15
C ARG A 211 -14.15 -10.48 6.61
N PHE A 212 -13.15 -9.62 6.46
CA PHE A 212 -11.81 -10.03 6.04
C PHE A 212 -11.14 -10.96 7.07
N ALA A 213 -11.21 -10.64 8.37
CA ALA A 213 -10.72 -11.51 9.43
C ALA A 213 -11.44 -12.87 9.45
N GLU A 214 -12.74 -12.90 9.19
CA GLU A 214 -13.56 -14.11 9.13
C GLU A 214 -13.22 -15.04 7.95
N LEU A 215 -12.46 -14.55 6.93
CA LEU A 215 -11.95 -15.40 5.84
C LEU A 215 -10.84 -16.36 6.30
N VAL A 216 -10.22 -16.10 7.45
CA VAL A 216 -9.15 -16.95 8.00
C VAL A 216 -9.71 -18.31 8.36
N PRO A 217 -9.18 -19.42 7.80
CA PRO A 217 -9.69 -20.76 8.03
C PRO A 217 -9.33 -21.28 9.43
N ILE A 218 -9.92 -22.43 9.81
CA ILE A 218 -9.51 -23.16 10.99
C ILE A 218 -8.02 -23.50 10.89
N GLY A 219 -7.26 -23.19 11.96
CA GLY A 219 -5.80 -23.34 11.99
C GLY A 219 -5.01 -22.12 11.47
N GLY A 220 -5.70 -21.13 10.91
CA GLY A 220 -5.10 -19.84 10.60
C GLY A 220 -5.19 -18.85 11.77
N HIS A 221 -4.64 -17.64 11.60
CA HIS A 221 -4.58 -16.61 12.64
C HIS A 221 -4.88 -15.22 12.09
N VAL A 222 -5.52 -14.40 12.92
CA VAL A 222 -5.59 -12.96 12.72
C VAL A 222 -4.51 -12.30 13.58
N VAL A 223 -3.65 -11.49 12.98
CA VAL A 223 -2.67 -10.65 13.68
C VAL A 223 -3.22 -9.23 13.73
N ALA A 224 -3.36 -8.65 14.92
CA ALA A 224 -4.03 -7.36 15.03
C ALA A 224 -3.34 -6.42 16.04
N ASN A 225 -3.47 -5.12 15.79
CA ASN A 225 -2.96 -4.07 16.64
C ASN A 225 -3.87 -3.86 17.85
N MET A 226 -3.34 -4.10 19.05
CA MET A 226 -4.08 -3.93 20.29
C MET A 226 -4.21 -2.46 20.70
N ASP A 227 -3.31 -1.60 20.23
CA ASP A 227 -3.32 -0.16 20.53
C ASP A 227 -4.35 0.60 19.66
N ASP A 228 -4.86 -0.03 18.58
CA ASP A 228 -5.84 0.58 17.67
C ASP A 228 -7.27 0.24 18.07
N GLN A 229 -8.08 1.26 18.34
CA GLN A 229 -9.46 1.07 18.78
C GLN A 229 -10.35 0.48 17.69
N GLY A 230 -10.21 0.96 16.43
CA GLY A 230 -10.99 0.46 15.29
C GLY A 230 -10.71 -1.01 15.01
N ALA A 231 -9.42 -1.45 15.11
CA ALA A 231 -9.09 -2.87 14.98
C ALA A 231 -9.73 -3.71 16.09
N ARG A 232 -9.73 -3.24 17.34
CA ARG A 232 -10.41 -3.93 18.46
C ARG A 232 -11.92 -4.02 18.23
N ASP A 233 -12.55 -2.94 17.76
CA ASP A 233 -13.99 -2.89 17.54
C ASP A 233 -14.40 -3.78 16.36
N ALA A 234 -13.66 -3.74 15.25
CA ALA A 234 -13.87 -4.61 14.10
C ALA A 234 -13.79 -6.11 14.47
N LEU A 235 -12.86 -6.47 15.35
CA LEU A 235 -12.59 -7.87 15.72
C LEU A 235 -13.35 -8.37 16.95
N ARG A 236 -14.19 -7.54 17.57
CA ARG A 236 -14.92 -7.91 18.77
C ARG A 236 -15.83 -9.12 18.54
N GLY A 237 -15.52 -10.25 19.21
CA GLY A 237 -16.34 -11.47 19.21
C GLY A 237 -16.27 -12.30 17.94
N ILE A 238 -15.24 -12.16 17.10
CA ILE A 238 -14.95 -13.11 16.02
C ILE A 238 -14.50 -14.46 16.63
N SER A 239 -14.67 -15.54 15.86
CA SER A 239 -14.28 -16.90 16.29
C SER A 239 -12.83 -17.26 15.98
N GLN A 240 -12.20 -16.52 15.08
CA GLN A 240 -10.81 -16.74 14.66
C GLN A 240 -9.84 -16.39 15.79
N PRO A 241 -8.76 -17.17 15.98
CA PRO A 241 -7.76 -16.86 16.99
C PRO A 241 -7.01 -15.57 16.62
N ILE A 242 -7.03 -14.60 17.53
CA ILE A 242 -6.37 -13.32 17.36
C ILE A 242 -5.02 -13.36 18.08
N PHE A 243 -3.97 -12.97 17.37
CA PHE A 243 -2.63 -12.75 17.88
C PHE A 243 -2.39 -11.23 17.94
N TRP A 244 -2.50 -10.66 19.16
CA TRP A 244 -2.36 -9.23 19.37
C TRP A 244 -0.90 -8.80 19.42
N PHE A 245 -0.57 -7.70 18.75
CA PHE A 245 0.68 -6.97 18.94
C PHE A 245 0.41 -5.57 19.48
N SER A 246 1.36 -5.04 20.25
CA SER A 246 1.25 -3.74 20.88
C SER A 246 2.62 -3.13 21.17
N TYR A 247 2.69 -1.81 21.17
CA TYR A 247 3.80 -1.05 21.70
C TYR A 247 3.60 -0.77 23.19
N ASP A 248 2.37 -0.44 23.60
CA ASP A 248 2.03 0.10 24.91
C ASP A 248 1.38 -0.93 25.87
N ASP A 249 0.59 -1.89 25.35
CA ASP A 249 -0.20 -2.79 26.17
C ASP A 249 0.57 -4.08 26.53
N PRO A 250 0.84 -4.33 27.83
CA PRO A 250 1.56 -5.52 28.28
C PRO A 250 0.79 -6.83 28.11
N ALA A 251 -0.52 -6.78 27.83
CA ALA A 251 -1.32 -7.98 27.62
C ALA A 251 -1.18 -8.57 26.20
N ALA A 252 -0.60 -7.83 25.26
CA ALA A 252 -0.37 -8.29 23.90
C ALA A 252 0.63 -9.46 23.84
N GLN A 253 0.40 -10.38 22.91
CA GLN A 253 1.28 -11.54 22.72
C GLN A 253 2.65 -11.15 22.12
N CYS A 254 2.70 -10.11 21.28
CA CYS A 254 3.94 -9.58 20.71
C CYS A 254 4.12 -8.14 21.14
N ARG A 255 5.31 -7.80 21.69
CA ARG A 255 5.60 -6.46 22.21
C ARG A 255 7.02 -6.03 21.90
N ALA A 256 7.21 -4.70 21.80
CA ALA A 256 8.51 -4.08 21.82
C ALA A 256 8.91 -3.76 23.26
N GLU A 257 10.10 -4.16 23.65
CA GLU A 257 10.67 -3.83 24.95
C GLU A 257 12.07 -3.20 24.77
N ASN A 258 12.59 -2.50 25.76
CA ASN A 258 13.91 -1.87 25.73
C ASN A 258 14.10 -0.92 24.51
N VAL A 259 13.07 -0.15 24.18
CA VAL A 259 13.11 0.74 23.00
C VAL A 259 14.04 1.92 23.28
N VAL A 260 15.07 2.04 22.46
CA VAL A 260 16.03 3.14 22.48
C VAL A 260 15.99 3.87 21.14
N TRP A 261 15.93 5.19 21.19
CA TRP A 261 15.94 6.05 20.02
C TRP A 261 17.30 6.72 19.87
N THR A 262 17.96 6.54 18.75
CA THR A 262 19.24 7.19 18.40
C THR A 262 19.09 7.86 17.05
N ASP A 263 19.25 9.17 17.02
CA ASP A 263 19.07 9.99 15.80
C ASP A 263 17.74 9.72 15.08
N GLY A 264 16.65 9.56 15.84
CA GLY A 264 15.32 9.28 15.32
C GLY A 264 15.07 7.84 14.86
N LEU A 265 16.07 6.96 14.95
CA LEU A 265 15.97 5.54 14.60
C LEU A 265 15.78 4.66 15.84
N PRO A 266 14.83 3.72 15.84
CA PRO A 266 14.56 2.85 16.97
C PRO A 266 15.42 1.58 16.95
N SER A 267 15.88 1.17 18.14
CA SER A 267 16.43 -0.14 18.43
C SER A 267 15.65 -0.72 19.61
N PHE A 268 15.21 -1.96 19.51
CA PHE A 268 14.33 -2.59 20.51
C PHE A 268 14.40 -4.11 20.48
N ASP A 269 13.92 -4.73 21.55
CA ASP A 269 13.75 -6.16 21.65
C ASP A 269 12.29 -6.54 21.41
N ILE A 270 12.06 -7.60 20.65
CA ILE A 270 10.72 -8.19 20.44
C ILE A 270 10.56 -9.35 21.41
N TYR A 271 9.51 -9.30 22.22
CA TYR A 271 9.09 -10.38 23.09
C TYR A 271 7.77 -10.97 22.57
N ILE A 272 7.72 -12.30 22.47
CA ILE A 272 6.53 -13.03 22.06
C ILE A 272 6.11 -13.99 23.18
N ARG A 273 4.88 -13.83 23.69
CA ARG A 273 4.33 -14.61 24.80
C ARG A 273 5.26 -14.62 26.02
N GLY A 274 5.86 -13.46 26.30
CA GLY A 274 6.77 -13.26 27.43
C GLY A 274 8.20 -13.81 27.23
N SER A 275 8.53 -14.36 26.07
CA SER A 275 9.87 -14.86 25.74
C SER A 275 10.56 -13.94 24.73
N TYR A 276 11.85 -13.69 24.94
CA TYR A 276 12.69 -12.98 23.97
C TYR A 276 12.66 -13.70 22.63
N TYR A 277 12.44 -12.94 21.55
CA TYR A 277 12.36 -13.49 20.21
C TYR A 277 13.42 -12.93 19.25
N ALA A 278 13.58 -11.60 19.20
CA ALA A 278 14.52 -10.95 18.30
C ALA A 278 14.98 -9.60 18.85
N HIS A 279 16.20 -9.20 18.54
CA HIS A 279 16.65 -7.80 18.61
C HIS A 279 16.51 -7.15 17.24
N VAL A 280 16.01 -5.91 17.18
CA VAL A 280 15.74 -5.17 15.96
C VAL A 280 16.36 -3.79 16.05
N SER A 281 17.08 -3.38 15.00
CA SER A 281 17.53 -2.01 14.78
C SER A 281 17.01 -1.55 13.43
N LEU A 282 15.97 -0.70 13.42
CA LEU A 282 15.39 -0.20 12.18
C LEU A 282 16.22 0.94 11.58
N ARG A 283 16.20 1.03 10.27
CA ARG A 283 16.77 2.16 9.50
C ARG A 283 15.70 3.16 9.05
N VAL A 284 14.50 3.03 9.59
CA VAL A 284 13.37 3.94 9.37
C VAL A 284 12.84 4.40 10.72
N GLY A 285 12.57 5.69 10.84
CA GLY A 285 12.13 6.31 12.08
C GLY A 285 10.63 6.20 12.33
N GLY A 286 10.20 6.62 13.52
CA GLY A 286 8.81 6.75 13.92
C GLY A 286 8.23 5.52 14.63
N LYS A 287 7.39 5.77 15.66
CA LYS A 287 6.70 4.74 16.46
C LYS A 287 5.85 3.83 15.57
N HIS A 288 5.22 4.38 14.53
CA HIS A 288 4.42 3.61 13.56
C HIS A 288 5.24 2.53 12.86
N ASN A 289 6.54 2.75 12.60
CA ASN A 289 7.41 1.74 12.01
C ASN A 289 7.82 0.65 13.00
N VAL A 290 7.90 0.94 14.29
CA VAL A 290 8.01 -0.10 15.32
C VAL A 290 6.76 -0.98 15.30
N MET A 291 5.57 -0.39 15.23
CA MET A 291 4.30 -1.14 15.12
C MET A 291 4.23 -2.00 13.85
N ASN A 292 4.65 -1.45 12.70
CA ASN A 292 4.73 -2.20 11.44
C ASN A 292 5.69 -3.40 11.56
N ALA A 293 6.83 -3.22 12.24
CA ALA A 293 7.80 -4.28 12.50
C ALA A 293 7.24 -5.37 13.44
N LEU A 294 6.50 -4.99 14.50
CA LEU A 294 5.82 -5.93 15.40
C LEU A 294 4.77 -6.76 14.65
N ALA A 295 4.00 -6.14 13.78
CA ALA A 295 3.01 -6.83 12.95
C ALA A 295 3.68 -7.85 12.01
N ALA A 296 4.74 -7.44 11.29
CA ALA A 296 5.50 -8.31 10.40
C ALA A 296 6.18 -9.47 11.16
N ALA A 297 6.76 -9.19 12.34
CA ALA A 297 7.39 -10.19 13.20
C ALA A 297 6.38 -11.17 13.78
N SER A 298 5.17 -10.71 14.17
CA SER A 298 4.08 -11.57 14.66
C SER A 298 3.64 -12.57 13.58
N ALA A 299 3.44 -12.08 12.35
CA ALA A 299 3.09 -12.94 11.22
C ALA A 299 4.22 -13.94 10.89
N ALA A 300 5.46 -13.49 10.91
CA ALA A 300 6.64 -14.33 10.69
C ALA A 300 6.76 -15.44 11.75
N TYR A 301 6.55 -15.10 13.03
CA TYR A 301 6.54 -16.07 14.14
C TYR A 301 5.50 -17.17 13.93
N LEU A 302 4.26 -16.79 13.59
CA LEU A 302 3.15 -17.73 13.34
C LEU A 302 3.43 -18.66 12.16
N LEU A 303 4.24 -18.19 11.19
CA LEU A 303 4.66 -18.97 10.02
C LEU A 303 6.02 -19.65 10.20
N GLY A 304 6.52 -19.75 11.46
CA GLY A 304 7.69 -20.53 11.83
C GLY A 304 9.03 -19.95 11.37
N VAL A 305 9.11 -18.63 11.18
CA VAL A 305 10.38 -17.93 10.93
C VAL A 305 11.10 -17.72 12.27
N SER A 306 12.42 -17.83 12.27
CA SER A 306 13.23 -17.62 13.48
C SER A 306 13.40 -16.15 13.82
N GLY A 307 13.59 -15.83 15.12
CA GLY A 307 13.87 -14.46 15.58
C GLY A 307 15.14 -13.88 14.96
N GLU A 308 16.15 -14.70 14.70
CA GLU A 308 17.39 -14.28 13.99
C GLU A 308 17.06 -13.74 12.58
N ALA A 309 16.26 -14.47 11.80
CA ALA A 309 15.85 -14.03 10.47
C ALA A 309 14.99 -12.77 10.52
N VAL A 310 14.15 -12.60 11.57
CA VAL A 310 13.38 -11.37 11.81
C VAL A 310 14.32 -10.19 12.04
N GLY A 311 15.29 -10.33 12.96
CA GLY A 311 16.27 -9.27 13.25
C GLY A 311 17.08 -8.89 12.01
N LEU A 312 17.61 -9.88 11.27
CA LEU A 312 18.37 -9.66 10.03
C LEU A 312 17.52 -8.98 8.94
N GLY A 313 16.30 -9.47 8.71
CA GLY A 313 15.41 -8.91 7.69
C GLY A 313 15.06 -7.46 7.97
N LEU A 314 14.64 -7.15 9.19
CA LEU A 314 14.27 -5.79 9.58
C LEU A 314 15.46 -4.82 9.58
N ALA A 315 16.67 -5.27 9.94
CA ALA A 315 17.88 -4.45 9.87
C ALA A 315 18.29 -4.06 8.44
N THR A 316 17.83 -4.80 7.42
CA THR A 316 18.09 -4.48 6.00
C THR A 316 17.02 -3.60 5.37
N PHE A 317 15.89 -3.38 6.05
CA PHE A 317 14.80 -2.55 5.53
C PHE A 317 15.14 -1.07 5.63
N THR A 318 15.25 -0.38 4.50
CA THR A 318 15.58 1.05 4.39
C THR A 318 14.42 1.93 3.99
N GLY A 319 13.20 1.37 3.95
CA GLY A 319 11.98 2.03 3.50
C GLY A 319 11.40 1.43 2.24
N ALA A 320 10.17 1.77 1.95
CA ALA A 320 9.52 1.52 0.66
C ALA A 320 9.51 2.80 -0.17
N GLY A 321 9.44 2.69 -1.47
CA GLY A 321 9.37 3.86 -2.34
C GLY A 321 8.25 4.81 -1.93
N ARG A 322 8.54 6.08 -1.92
CA ARG A 322 7.62 7.14 -1.49
C ARG A 322 7.13 7.01 -0.03
N ARG A 323 7.95 6.43 0.88
CA ARG A 323 7.68 6.35 2.32
C ARG A 323 8.87 6.93 3.08
N PHE A 324 8.84 8.25 3.31
CA PHE A 324 9.96 9.05 3.80
C PHE A 324 11.25 8.76 3.01
N GLU A 325 11.12 8.77 1.69
CA GLU A 325 12.21 8.43 0.77
C GLU A 325 13.13 9.63 0.54
N TYR A 326 14.41 9.50 0.88
CA TYR A 326 15.41 10.53 0.57
C TYR A 326 15.62 10.64 -0.95
N LYS A 327 15.47 11.84 -1.49
CA LYS A 327 15.61 12.11 -2.93
C LYS A 327 16.89 12.86 -3.27
N GLY A 328 17.49 13.55 -2.31
CA GLY A 328 18.70 14.35 -2.53
C GLY A 328 18.74 15.61 -1.68
N SER A 329 19.72 16.49 -1.93
CA SER A 329 19.86 17.76 -1.21
C SER A 329 19.88 18.94 -2.20
N PHE A 330 19.15 19.99 -1.85
CA PHE A 330 19.07 21.25 -2.62
C PHE A 330 19.54 22.41 -1.74
N HIS A 331 20.65 23.04 -2.12
CA HIS A 331 21.24 24.20 -1.40
C HIS A 331 21.44 23.95 0.11
N GLY A 332 21.73 22.70 0.49
CA GLY A 332 21.93 22.31 1.90
C GLY A 332 20.63 22.04 2.68
N ALA A 333 19.50 21.98 2.00
CA ALA A 333 18.22 21.41 2.49
C ALA A 333 18.06 20.00 1.96
N ASP A 334 17.67 19.06 2.80
CA ASP A 334 17.40 17.68 2.37
C ASP A 334 15.95 17.52 1.89
N VAL A 335 15.79 16.80 0.78
CA VAL A 335 14.50 16.58 0.11
C VAL A 335 14.07 15.14 0.29
N TYR A 336 12.89 14.94 0.86
CA TYR A 336 12.26 13.64 1.03
C TYR A 336 10.88 13.62 0.37
N ASP A 337 10.46 12.45 -0.11
CA ASP A 337 9.12 12.21 -0.64
C ASP A 337 8.35 11.25 0.25
N ASP A 338 7.06 11.55 0.48
CA ASP A 338 6.16 10.68 1.22
C ASP A 338 4.78 10.58 0.56
N TYR A 339 4.22 9.39 0.58
CA TYR A 339 2.93 9.08 -0.02
C TYR A 339 1.74 9.45 0.87
N ALA A 340 1.98 9.97 2.09
CA ALA A 340 0.94 10.33 3.05
C ALA A 340 -0.12 11.23 2.40
N HIS A 341 -1.38 10.83 2.54
CA HIS A 341 -2.53 11.52 1.91
C HIS A 341 -3.78 11.48 2.79
N HIS A 342 -3.69 10.89 3.97
CA HIS A 342 -4.70 10.90 5.02
C HIS A 342 -4.18 11.70 6.23
N PRO A 343 -5.02 12.43 7.01
CA PRO A 343 -4.55 13.19 8.16
C PRO A 343 -3.77 12.36 9.19
N GLY A 344 -4.18 11.13 9.47
CA GLY A 344 -3.45 10.22 10.37
C GLY A 344 -2.03 9.87 9.87
N GLU A 345 -1.86 9.65 8.56
CA GLU A 345 -0.54 9.45 7.95
C GLU A 345 0.31 10.72 8.03
N LEU A 346 -0.30 11.88 7.73
CA LEU A 346 0.35 13.18 7.80
C LEU A 346 0.81 13.49 9.23
N HIS A 347 -0.04 13.20 10.24
CA HIS A 347 0.31 13.29 11.64
C HIS A 347 1.55 12.46 11.99
N ALA A 348 1.54 11.17 11.66
CA ALA A 348 2.65 10.26 11.94
C ALA A 348 3.96 10.69 11.26
N LEU A 349 3.89 11.16 10.00
CA LEU A 349 5.01 11.69 9.25
C LEU A 349 5.60 12.94 9.92
N LEU A 350 4.77 13.90 10.25
CA LEU A 350 5.21 15.19 10.81
C LEU A 350 5.74 15.05 12.25
N GLU A 351 5.12 14.21 13.08
CA GLU A 351 5.64 13.91 14.41
C GLU A 351 7.03 13.22 14.34
N MET A 352 7.21 12.30 13.41
CA MET A 352 8.52 11.69 13.17
C MET A 352 9.52 12.75 12.67
N ALA A 353 9.14 13.59 11.71
CA ALA A 353 10.00 14.63 11.14
C ALA A 353 10.51 15.62 12.20
N LYS A 354 9.70 15.96 13.22
CA LYS A 354 10.10 16.80 14.36
C LYS A 354 11.23 16.19 15.22
N THR A 355 11.40 14.89 15.22
CA THR A 355 12.47 14.22 15.98
C THR A 355 13.83 14.29 15.29
N LEU A 356 13.86 14.73 14.03
CA LEU A 356 15.09 14.80 13.23
C LEU A 356 15.82 16.15 13.44
N PRO A 357 17.14 16.19 13.26
CA PRO A 357 17.96 17.36 13.57
C PRO A 357 17.92 18.48 12.51
N TYR A 358 16.74 18.73 11.93
CA TYR A 358 16.54 19.82 10.96
C TYR A 358 16.10 21.11 11.67
N LYS A 359 16.45 22.25 11.06
CA LYS A 359 16.12 23.57 11.59
C LYS A 359 14.65 23.93 11.37
N ARG A 360 14.10 23.57 10.21
CA ARG A 360 12.72 23.83 9.82
C ARG A 360 12.20 22.67 8.98
N ILE A 361 10.91 22.45 9.05
CA ILE A 361 10.16 21.52 8.21
C ILE A 361 9.35 22.32 7.19
N ILE A 362 9.64 22.15 5.90
CA ILE A 362 8.90 22.69 4.77
C ILE A 362 8.07 21.56 4.17
N CYS A 363 6.76 21.62 4.31
CA CYS A 363 5.85 20.61 3.77
C CYS A 363 5.17 21.11 2.50
N ALA A 364 5.53 20.53 1.35
CA ALA A 364 4.80 20.70 0.10
C ALA A 364 3.75 19.60 -0.02
N PHE A 365 2.49 19.93 0.26
CA PHE A 365 1.40 18.96 0.33
C PHE A 365 0.46 19.06 -0.88
N GLN A 366 0.12 17.91 -1.46
CA GLN A 366 -0.91 17.77 -2.48
C GLN A 366 -2.06 16.91 -1.96
N PRO A 367 -3.22 17.50 -1.63
CA PRO A 367 -4.40 16.71 -1.27
C PRO A 367 -4.79 15.76 -2.40
N HIS A 368 -5.31 14.58 -2.05
CA HIS A 368 -5.70 13.55 -3.00
C HIS A 368 -7.20 13.31 -2.90
N THR A 369 -7.91 13.51 -4.01
CA THR A 369 -9.36 13.49 -4.23
C THR A 369 -10.12 14.64 -3.55
N TYR A 370 -11.16 15.11 -4.22
CA TYR A 370 -12.00 16.19 -3.71
C TYR A 370 -12.86 15.73 -2.54
N THR A 371 -13.42 14.52 -2.63
CA THR A 371 -14.28 13.93 -1.60
C THR A 371 -13.55 13.77 -0.27
N ARG A 372 -12.34 13.19 -0.27
CA ARG A 372 -11.50 13.04 0.94
C ARG A 372 -11.12 14.40 1.50
N THR A 373 -10.67 15.33 0.66
CA THR A 373 -10.28 16.68 1.10
C THR A 373 -11.43 17.38 1.80
N LYS A 374 -12.66 17.24 1.29
CA LYS A 374 -13.85 17.84 1.89
C LYS A 374 -14.22 17.15 3.20
N ALA A 375 -14.25 15.82 3.22
CA ALA A 375 -14.66 15.04 4.39
C ALA A 375 -13.72 15.25 5.60
N LEU A 376 -12.40 15.34 5.35
CA LEU A 376 -11.37 15.44 6.38
C LEU A 376 -10.74 16.85 6.46
N PHE A 377 -11.46 17.87 6.00
CA PHE A 377 -10.93 19.24 5.85
C PHE A 377 -10.31 19.79 7.14
N ASN A 378 -11.04 19.71 8.26
CA ASN A 378 -10.56 20.25 9.54
C ASN A 378 -9.35 19.47 10.08
N ASP A 379 -9.29 18.18 9.83
CA ASP A 379 -8.17 17.33 10.24
C ASP A 379 -6.91 17.66 9.42
N PHE A 380 -7.04 17.91 8.11
CA PHE A 380 -5.95 18.41 7.29
C PHE A 380 -5.46 19.78 7.76
N VAL A 381 -6.37 20.70 8.07
CA VAL A 381 -6.01 22.03 8.60
C VAL A 381 -5.22 21.91 9.90
N LYS A 382 -5.64 21.01 10.79
CA LYS A 382 -4.97 20.75 12.07
C LYS A 382 -3.54 20.25 11.85
N GLU A 383 -3.35 19.22 11.06
CA GLU A 383 -2.03 18.61 10.85
C GLU A 383 -1.10 19.53 10.02
N LEU A 384 -1.62 20.25 9.04
CA LEU A 384 -0.83 21.17 8.21
C LEU A 384 -0.42 22.47 8.93
N ARG A 385 -0.83 22.68 10.17
CA ARG A 385 -0.30 23.75 11.05
C ARG A 385 0.97 23.33 11.81
N VAL A 386 1.38 22.08 11.69
CA VAL A 386 2.55 21.52 12.38
C VAL A 386 3.88 21.92 11.73
N PRO A 387 4.04 21.89 10.37
CA PRO A 387 5.25 22.32 9.71
C PRO A 387 5.51 23.82 9.88
N ASP A 388 6.80 24.24 9.81
CA ASP A 388 7.19 25.66 9.87
C ASP A 388 6.74 26.43 8.61
N VAL A 389 6.72 25.74 7.45
CA VAL A 389 6.28 26.31 6.18
C VAL A 389 5.42 25.27 5.43
N VAL A 390 4.28 25.74 4.91
CA VAL A 390 3.38 24.90 4.11
C VAL A 390 3.25 25.46 2.70
N VAL A 391 3.49 24.60 1.71
CA VAL A 391 3.24 24.88 0.29
C VAL A 391 2.16 23.93 -0.18
N LEU A 392 1.01 24.45 -0.64
CA LEU A 392 -0.13 23.64 -1.08
C LEU A 392 -0.19 23.59 -2.60
N ALA A 393 -0.05 22.39 -3.16
CA ALA A 393 -0.40 22.12 -4.55
C ALA A 393 -1.92 22.01 -4.71
N GLU A 394 -2.44 22.15 -5.94
CA GLU A 394 -3.87 21.90 -6.20
C GLU A 394 -4.22 20.41 -5.99
N ILE A 395 -5.44 20.13 -5.61
CA ILE A 395 -5.94 18.78 -5.32
C ILE A 395 -5.69 17.87 -6.54
N TYR A 396 -5.08 16.72 -6.31
CA TYR A 396 -4.97 15.68 -7.32
C TYR A 396 -6.32 14.95 -7.44
N ALA A 397 -7.01 15.18 -8.55
CA ALA A 397 -8.37 14.68 -8.76
C ALA A 397 -8.47 13.15 -8.83
N ALA A 398 -7.38 12.46 -9.22
CA ALA A 398 -7.40 11.05 -9.57
C ALA A 398 -8.50 10.75 -10.61
N ARG A 399 -9.59 10.10 -10.19
CA ARG A 399 -10.75 9.75 -11.04
C ARG A 399 -11.99 10.62 -10.79
N GLU A 400 -11.90 11.60 -9.88
CA GLU A 400 -13.04 12.44 -9.50
C GLU A 400 -13.17 13.68 -10.39
N GLN A 401 -14.38 14.18 -10.53
CA GLN A 401 -14.67 15.52 -11.03
C GLN A 401 -15.00 16.43 -9.84
N ASN A 402 -14.69 17.72 -9.93
CA ASN A 402 -14.91 18.66 -8.83
C ASN A 402 -16.36 19.18 -8.79
N ASP A 403 -17.31 18.31 -8.49
CA ASP A 403 -18.72 18.65 -8.39
C ASP A 403 -19.07 19.34 -7.05
N ILE A 404 -18.16 19.30 -6.08
CA ILE A 404 -18.38 19.84 -4.73
C ILE A 404 -17.69 21.18 -4.49
N GLY A 405 -16.98 21.71 -5.49
CA GLY A 405 -16.44 23.07 -5.51
C GLY A 405 -15.36 23.35 -4.46
N ILE A 406 -14.52 22.36 -4.09
CA ILE A 406 -13.40 22.51 -3.15
C ILE A 406 -12.06 22.62 -3.90
N SER A 407 -11.12 23.41 -3.37
CA SER A 407 -9.75 23.51 -3.85
C SER A 407 -8.75 23.58 -2.70
N SER A 408 -7.47 23.39 -2.97
CA SER A 408 -6.41 23.56 -1.98
C SER A 408 -6.28 25.02 -1.51
N MET A 409 -6.84 25.99 -2.26
CA MET A 409 -6.94 27.37 -1.81
C MET A 409 -7.81 27.52 -0.56
N ASP A 410 -8.84 26.67 -0.41
CA ASP A 410 -9.69 26.69 0.78
C ASP A 410 -8.92 26.23 2.03
N LEU A 411 -8.08 25.22 1.91
CA LEU A 411 -7.13 24.82 2.96
C LEU A 411 -6.14 25.96 3.27
N SER A 412 -5.59 26.59 2.24
CA SER A 412 -4.62 27.68 2.42
C SER A 412 -5.18 28.87 3.20
N ARG A 413 -6.47 29.19 3.04
CA ARG A 413 -7.13 30.25 3.81
C ARG A 413 -7.18 29.95 5.31
N GLU A 414 -7.28 28.70 5.69
CA GLU A 414 -7.33 28.25 7.09
C GLU A 414 -5.94 27.99 7.70
N ILE A 415 -4.87 28.02 6.91
CA ILE A 415 -3.50 27.77 7.35
C ILE A 415 -2.67 29.06 7.19
N PRO A 416 -2.51 29.86 8.26
CA PRO A 416 -1.78 31.14 8.19
C PRO A 416 -0.35 30.97 7.68
N GLY A 417 0.04 31.80 6.70
CA GLY A 417 1.38 31.78 6.12
C GLY A 417 1.63 30.69 5.06
N SER A 418 0.65 29.84 4.77
CA SER A 418 0.77 28.86 3.69
C SER A 418 0.81 29.52 2.31
N VAL A 419 1.47 28.86 1.36
CA VAL A 419 1.61 29.30 -0.03
C VAL A 419 0.84 28.38 -0.95
N TYR A 420 -0.25 28.85 -1.54
CA TYR A 420 -0.98 28.07 -2.55
C TYR A 420 -0.30 28.18 -3.93
N CYS A 421 -0.07 27.03 -4.56
CA CYS A 421 0.55 26.87 -5.85
C CYS A 421 -0.32 25.99 -6.78
N PRO A 422 -1.01 26.54 -7.78
CA PRO A 422 -1.95 25.79 -8.63
C PRO A 422 -1.27 24.81 -9.61
N THR A 423 0.05 24.82 -9.75
CA THR A 423 0.81 23.89 -10.62
C THR A 423 2.08 23.43 -9.93
N LEU A 424 2.57 22.24 -10.29
CA LEU A 424 3.82 21.69 -9.75
C LEU A 424 5.03 22.58 -10.04
N ASP A 425 5.07 23.27 -11.18
CA ASP A 425 6.13 24.23 -11.50
C ASP A 425 6.18 25.39 -10.51
N LYS A 426 5.01 25.88 -10.09
CA LYS A 426 4.93 26.91 -9.04
C LYS A 426 5.31 26.37 -7.67
N VAL A 427 5.01 25.12 -7.37
CA VAL A 427 5.49 24.44 -6.15
C VAL A 427 7.02 24.39 -6.15
N THR A 428 7.64 23.90 -7.24
CA THR A 428 9.10 23.85 -7.38
C THR A 428 9.73 25.22 -7.21
N ALA A 429 9.18 26.24 -7.88
CA ALA A 429 9.70 27.62 -7.78
C ALA A 429 9.53 28.21 -6.36
N ALA A 430 8.44 27.90 -5.66
CA ALA A 430 8.24 28.31 -4.27
C ALA A 430 9.26 27.64 -3.35
N LEU A 431 9.45 26.32 -3.45
CA LEU A 431 10.45 25.58 -2.69
C LEU A 431 11.87 26.11 -2.92
N ALA A 432 12.26 26.33 -4.18
CA ALA A 432 13.58 26.88 -4.52
C ALA A 432 13.85 28.25 -3.89
N ARG A 433 12.80 29.09 -3.73
CA ARG A 433 12.92 30.43 -3.12
C ARG A 433 12.98 30.38 -1.58
N ILE A 434 12.31 29.38 -0.96
CA ILE A 434 12.12 29.32 0.49
C ILE A 434 13.24 28.51 1.15
N ALA A 435 13.78 27.50 0.49
CA ALA A 435 14.77 26.56 1.01
C ALA A 435 16.03 27.26 1.53
N CYS A 436 16.47 26.86 2.73
CA CYS A 436 17.71 27.31 3.35
C CYS A 436 18.52 26.09 3.86
N PRO A 437 19.83 26.25 4.04
CA PRO A 437 20.66 25.16 4.58
C PRO A 437 20.20 24.70 5.96
N GLY A 438 20.02 23.38 6.09
CA GLY A 438 19.54 22.73 7.30
C GLY A 438 18.02 22.57 7.38
N ASP A 439 17.28 22.90 6.31
CA ASP A 439 15.85 22.62 6.21
C ASP A 439 15.60 21.16 5.80
N LEU A 440 14.46 20.62 6.23
CA LEU A 440 13.84 19.42 5.71
C LEU A 440 12.70 19.80 4.76
N ILE A 441 12.82 19.43 3.50
CA ILE A 441 11.77 19.61 2.49
C ILE A 441 11.05 18.28 2.32
N LEU A 442 9.75 18.27 2.55
CA LEU A 442 8.86 17.11 2.34
C LEU A 442 7.96 17.39 1.14
N THR A 443 8.00 16.51 0.12
CA THR A 443 6.93 16.44 -0.90
C THR A 443 5.97 15.35 -0.48
N VAL A 444 4.71 15.72 -0.18
CA VAL A 444 3.76 14.84 0.51
C VAL A 444 2.46 14.72 -0.28
N GLY A 445 2.05 13.51 -0.58
CA GLY A 445 0.77 13.21 -1.24
C GLY A 445 0.79 11.98 -2.14
N ALA A 446 -0.38 11.35 -2.34
CA ALA A 446 -0.53 10.17 -3.20
C ALA A 446 -0.53 10.50 -4.71
N GLY A 447 -0.65 11.78 -5.07
CA GLY A 447 -0.61 12.26 -6.45
C GLY A 447 0.81 12.36 -7.01
N ASP A 448 1.02 13.38 -7.82
CA ASP A 448 2.26 13.58 -8.56
C ASP A 448 3.19 14.67 -7.98
N ILE A 449 2.96 15.09 -6.74
CA ILE A 449 3.76 16.11 -6.02
C ILE A 449 5.25 15.77 -5.95
N PHE A 450 5.62 14.47 -5.91
CA PHE A 450 7.00 14.02 -5.92
C PHE A 450 7.81 14.58 -7.10
N LYS A 451 7.15 14.82 -8.25
CA LYS A 451 7.79 15.42 -9.42
C LYS A 451 8.30 16.84 -9.14
N ALA A 452 7.67 17.58 -8.21
CA ALA A 452 8.15 18.89 -7.83
C ALA A 452 9.49 18.81 -7.07
N GLY A 453 9.63 17.82 -6.17
CA GLY A 453 10.89 17.53 -5.49
C GLY A 453 11.99 17.05 -6.45
N GLU A 454 11.68 16.14 -7.36
CA GLU A 454 12.63 15.67 -8.38
C GLU A 454 13.09 16.78 -9.32
N LYS A 455 12.18 17.72 -9.63
CA LYS A 455 12.49 18.89 -10.47
C LYS A 455 13.35 19.93 -9.74
N LEU A 456 13.17 20.05 -8.42
CA LEU A 456 13.99 20.91 -7.56
C LEU A 456 15.45 20.43 -7.51
N LEU A 457 15.70 19.13 -7.64
CA LEU A 457 17.02 18.50 -7.57
C LEU A 457 17.77 18.48 -8.91
N LYS A 458 17.12 18.84 -10.03
CA LYS A 458 17.73 18.95 -11.39
C LYS A 458 18.30 20.33 -11.63
#